data_ab20f602b819fda04b2acd78e6e26d2f
#
_entry.id   ab20f602b819fda04b2acd78e6e26d2f
#
_cell.length_a   1.000
_cell.length_b   1.000
_cell.length_c   1.000
_cell.angle_alpha   90.00
_cell.angle_beta   90.00
_cell.angle_gamma   90.00
#
_symmetry.space_group_name_H-M   'P 1'
#
loop_
_entity.id
_entity.type
_entity.pdbx_description
1 polymer ?
#
loop_
_entity_poly.entity_id
_entity_poly.type
_entity_poly.pdbx_seq_one_letter_code
_entity_poly.pdbx_strand_id
1 'polypeptide(L)'
;MFARATGMVSSTMTDELVPKDTPEEVVERVAVGPRTPVFDPTLGHDAPKGGRGTPRHRLVTIGDSLTQGFQSGAIYNTDLSYPAIIARELGWFGSYRYPRYGGAGGLPLNLEYILRDLEHRYGAHISPWELPLALFRARQVMDEIEDYWERGPGATAPVIAGYNHCLAVYGWDIRDALSRTAKSCETAIATPNDSLLDQIVENNGARAALRVYPRWDERTRSMTLLQAAQALGDDRGKDDDHGIETLVVFLGSNNALRSVTDLDVRWSGDDYKDVRKKGKYTVWRPSHFIAELAELELAVERIAARHVIWCTVPHVTIPPVSRGVGRKVAPGSRYFPYYTRPWITDQSFDPRSDPHITDKQARAVDYAVDLYNDAITAVVERAPACR
;
A
#
# COMPACT_ATOMS: atom_id res chain seq x y z
N MET A 1 5.95 13.16 43.63
CA MET A 1 7.39 13.10 43.35
C MET A 1 7.75 11.66 43.07
N PHE A 2 7.55 11.23 41.79
CA PHE A 2 7.96 9.87 41.34
C PHE A 2 9.08 10.07 40.32
N ALA A 3 10.28 9.65 40.72
CA ALA A 3 11.46 9.66 39.87
C ALA A 3 11.28 8.63 38.73
N ARG A 4 11.31 9.08 37.48
CA ARG A 4 11.49 8.21 36.31
C ARG A 4 12.89 7.60 36.39
N ALA A 5 12.97 6.30 36.60
CA ALA A 5 14.17 5.52 36.37
C ALA A 5 14.33 5.42 34.83
N THR A 6 15.06 6.34 34.20
CA THR A 6 15.61 6.17 32.86
C THR A 6 16.74 5.16 32.98
N GLY A 7 16.41 3.89 32.77
CA GLY A 7 17.44 2.85 32.55
C GLY A 7 18.11 3.15 31.20
N MET A 8 19.34 3.66 31.26
CA MET A 8 20.24 3.65 30.10
C MET A 8 20.47 2.19 29.70
N VAL A 9 19.74 1.73 28.69
CA VAL A 9 20.08 0.48 27.99
C VAL A 9 21.40 0.76 27.28
N SER A 10 22.43 0.00 27.61
CA SER A 10 23.78 0.17 27.07
C SER A 10 23.72 0.11 25.53
N SER A 11 24.34 1.07 24.84
CA SER A 11 24.43 1.14 23.38
C SER A 11 24.95 -0.16 22.73
N THR A 12 25.71 -0.94 23.45
CA THR A 12 26.20 -2.26 23.02
C THR A 12 25.11 -3.33 22.87
N MET A 13 23.97 -3.23 23.59
CA MET A 13 22.88 -4.22 23.45
C MET A 13 21.97 -3.90 22.26
N THR A 14 21.84 -2.64 21.87
CA THR A 14 21.02 -2.26 20.70
C THR A 14 21.71 -2.55 19.38
N ASP A 15 23.04 -2.42 19.29
CA ASP A 15 23.85 -2.77 18.12
C ASP A 15 23.80 -4.27 17.75
N GLU A 16 23.41 -5.13 18.71
CA GLU A 16 23.19 -6.55 18.44
C GLU A 16 21.81 -6.86 17.86
N LEU A 17 20.83 -5.96 17.99
CA LEU A 17 19.44 -6.20 17.63
C LEU A 17 19.06 -5.70 16.25
N VAL A 18 19.79 -4.72 15.70
CA VAL A 18 19.54 -4.12 14.39
C VAL A 18 20.85 -3.93 13.61
N PRO A 19 20.81 -3.77 12.26
CA PRO A 19 22.00 -3.45 11.46
C PRO A 19 22.62 -2.10 11.83
N LYS A 20 23.94 -1.94 11.57
CA LYS A 20 24.68 -0.71 11.89
C LYS A 20 24.27 0.53 11.08
N ASP A 21 23.69 0.33 9.91
CA ASP A 21 23.18 1.38 9.01
C ASP A 21 21.73 1.79 9.35
N THR A 22 21.17 1.23 10.43
CA THR A 22 19.82 1.57 10.90
C THR A 22 19.80 3.04 11.37
N PRO A 23 18.77 3.84 10.98
CA PRO A 23 18.61 5.21 11.47
C PRO A 23 18.54 5.29 12.99
N GLU A 24 19.13 6.35 13.57
CA GLU A 24 19.27 6.53 15.02
C GLU A 24 17.90 6.49 15.73
N GLU A 25 16.89 7.15 15.18
CA GLU A 25 15.53 7.17 15.71
C GLU A 25 14.90 5.76 15.80
N VAL A 26 15.28 4.84 14.90
CA VAL A 26 14.85 3.44 14.95
C VAL A 26 15.62 2.67 16.01
N VAL A 27 16.93 2.91 16.16
CA VAL A 27 17.75 2.31 17.21
C VAL A 27 17.22 2.70 18.60
N GLU A 28 16.89 3.96 18.81
CA GLU A 28 16.27 4.45 20.04
C GLU A 28 14.92 3.77 20.31
N ARG A 29 14.09 3.61 19.28
CA ARG A 29 12.80 2.92 19.39
C ARG A 29 12.97 1.46 19.81
N VAL A 30 13.96 0.75 19.25
CA VAL A 30 14.28 -0.64 19.63
C VAL A 30 14.66 -0.75 21.11
N ALA A 31 15.37 0.24 21.65
CA ALA A 31 15.74 0.28 23.07
C ALA A 31 14.52 0.45 24.00
N VAL A 32 13.48 1.16 23.55
CA VAL A 32 12.20 1.33 24.30
C VAL A 32 11.32 0.08 24.21
N GLY A 33 11.43 -0.70 23.14
CA GLY A 33 10.64 -1.89 22.88
C GLY A 33 9.49 -1.67 21.90
N PRO A 34 8.72 -2.73 21.59
CA PRO A 34 7.64 -2.66 20.59
C PRO A 34 6.52 -1.74 21.03
N ARG A 35 5.85 -1.15 20.03
CA ARG A 35 4.62 -0.37 20.24
C ARG A 35 3.55 -1.26 20.88
N THR A 36 2.94 -0.79 21.94
CA THR A 36 1.74 -1.42 22.50
C THR A 36 0.53 -0.74 21.88
N PRO A 37 -0.33 -1.46 21.13
CA PRO A 37 -1.55 -0.88 20.61
C PRO A 37 -2.43 -0.36 21.76
N VAL A 38 -2.90 0.87 21.65
CA VAL A 38 -3.88 1.42 22.58
C VAL A 38 -5.23 0.86 22.18
N PHE A 39 -5.77 -0.02 23.04
CA PHE A 39 -7.14 -0.51 22.93
C PHE A 39 -8.01 0.37 23.83
N ASP A 40 -8.54 1.43 23.26
CA ASP A 40 -9.52 2.24 23.93
C ASP A 40 -10.84 2.17 23.16
N PRO A 41 -11.87 1.47 23.67
CA PRO A 41 -13.17 1.40 23.01
C PRO A 41 -13.89 2.76 22.98
N THR A 42 -13.37 3.76 23.69
CA THR A 42 -13.88 5.14 23.67
C THR A 42 -13.09 6.04 22.71
N LEU A 43 -12.05 5.54 22.04
CA LEU A 43 -11.35 6.19 20.93
C LEU A 43 -12.22 6.25 19.65
N GLY A 44 -13.50 6.47 19.82
CA GLY A 44 -14.37 7.04 18.83
C GLY A 44 -14.78 8.37 19.38
N HIS A 45 -14.30 9.46 18.85
CA HIS A 45 -14.95 10.73 19.12
C HIS A 45 -16.40 10.59 18.70
N ASP A 46 -17.33 10.87 19.59
CA ASP A 46 -18.72 11.06 19.20
C ASP A 46 -18.73 12.04 18.04
N ALA A 47 -19.02 11.52 16.86
CA ALA A 47 -19.14 12.37 15.70
C ALA A 47 -20.14 13.47 15.99
N PRO A 48 -19.82 14.74 15.72
CA PRO A 48 -20.74 15.81 16.01
C PRO A 48 -22.09 15.50 15.41
N LYS A 49 -23.13 15.42 16.24
CA LYS A 49 -24.53 15.23 15.80
C LYS A 49 -25.08 16.46 15.06
N GLY A 50 -24.25 17.22 14.37
CA GLY A 50 -24.56 18.56 13.90
C GLY A 50 -24.62 18.77 12.40
N GLY A 51 -24.26 17.80 11.57
CA GLY A 51 -24.40 17.95 10.12
C GLY A 51 -25.87 17.84 9.70
N ARG A 52 -26.44 18.88 9.10
CA ARG A 52 -27.76 18.81 8.50
C ARG A 52 -27.67 18.07 7.15
N GLY A 53 -28.66 17.22 6.87
CA GLY A 53 -28.77 16.51 5.59
C GLY A 53 -27.88 15.26 5.50
N THR A 54 -27.86 14.65 4.31
CA THR A 54 -27.08 13.45 3.98
C THR A 54 -25.98 13.85 2.99
N PRO A 55 -24.69 13.67 3.35
CA PRO A 55 -23.60 13.95 2.44
C PRO A 55 -23.74 13.24 1.10
N ARG A 56 -23.39 13.92 0.03
CA ARG A 56 -23.54 13.40 -1.34
C ARG A 56 -22.67 12.19 -1.62
N HIS A 57 -21.48 12.16 -1.00
CA HIS A 57 -20.52 11.06 -1.10
C HIS A 57 -20.40 10.36 0.24
N ARG A 58 -20.99 9.17 0.37
CA ARG A 58 -21.12 8.45 1.65
C ARG A 58 -19.78 7.87 2.13
N LEU A 59 -18.95 7.39 1.21
CA LEU A 59 -17.64 6.82 1.50
C LEU A 59 -16.65 7.23 0.42
N VAL A 60 -15.52 7.79 0.83
CA VAL A 60 -14.35 8.04 -0.03
C VAL A 60 -13.14 7.44 0.66
N THR A 61 -12.28 6.78 -0.10
CA THR A 61 -11.08 6.14 0.44
C THR A 61 -9.85 6.58 -0.35
N ILE A 62 -8.79 6.94 0.37
CA ILE A 62 -7.47 7.24 -0.18
C ILE A 62 -6.53 6.15 0.33
N GLY A 63 -5.78 5.50 -0.56
CA GLY A 63 -4.94 4.40 -0.12
C GLY A 63 -4.05 3.80 -1.20
N ASP A 64 -3.55 2.64 -0.88
CA ASP A 64 -2.67 1.83 -1.71
C ASP A 64 -3.33 0.52 -2.19
N SER A 65 -2.53 -0.53 -2.35
CA SER A 65 -2.96 -1.84 -2.82
C SER A 65 -4.06 -2.48 -1.97
N LEU A 66 -4.00 -2.35 -0.64
CA LEU A 66 -5.01 -2.90 0.25
C LEU A 66 -6.37 -2.23 0.04
N THR A 67 -6.37 -0.92 -0.14
CA THR A 67 -7.57 -0.14 -0.39
C THR A 67 -8.12 -0.37 -1.79
N GLN A 68 -7.24 -0.55 -2.79
CA GLN A 68 -7.65 -0.81 -4.16
C GLN A 68 -8.21 -2.22 -4.38
N GLY A 69 -7.87 -3.19 -3.51
CA GLY A 69 -8.28 -4.59 -3.62
C GLY A 69 -7.29 -5.46 -4.38
N PHE A 70 -5.98 -5.18 -4.20
CA PHE A 70 -4.90 -6.01 -4.75
C PHE A 70 -4.87 -7.36 -4.04
N GLN A 71 -4.91 -8.44 -4.82
CA GLN A 71 -4.84 -9.81 -4.32
C GLN A 71 -4.21 -10.73 -5.36
N SER A 72 -3.53 -11.78 -4.92
CA SER A 72 -2.89 -12.77 -5.79
C SER A 72 -1.96 -12.18 -6.86
N GLY A 73 -1.33 -11.02 -6.58
CA GLY A 73 -0.44 -10.33 -7.51
C GLY A 73 -1.13 -9.39 -8.50
N ALA A 74 -2.45 -9.18 -8.39
CA ALA A 74 -3.19 -8.33 -9.33
C ALA A 74 -4.36 -7.57 -8.68
N ILE A 75 -4.86 -6.59 -9.43
CA ILE A 75 -6.13 -5.92 -9.19
C ILE A 75 -7.13 -6.41 -10.23
N TYR A 76 -8.24 -7.01 -9.80
CA TYR A 76 -9.30 -7.46 -10.70
C TYR A 76 -10.69 -7.42 -10.04
N ASN A 77 -10.89 -7.97 -8.87
CA ASN A 77 -12.15 -8.00 -8.13
C ASN A 77 -12.30 -6.79 -7.20
N THR A 78 -12.24 -5.58 -7.74
CA THR A 78 -12.29 -4.34 -6.96
C THR A 78 -13.61 -4.10 -6.25
N ASP A 79 -14.68 -4.78 -6.66
CA ASP A 79 -15.96 -4.85 -5.96
C ASP A 79 -15.93 -5.70 -4.68
N LEU A 80 -14.85 -6.47 -4.46
CA LEU A 80 -14.55 -7.23 -3.23
C LEU A 80 -13.44 -6.57 -2.40
N SER A 81 -12.99 -5.37 -2.76
CA SER A 81 -12.10 -4.59 -1.90
C SER A 81 -12.81 -4.20 -0.59
N TYR A 82 -12.06 -4.01 0.50
CA TYR A 82 -12.69 -3.67 1.79
C TYR A 82 -13.58 -2.42 1.72
N PRO A 83 -13.24 -1.35 0.96
CA PRO A 83 -14.14 -0.21 0.83
C PRO A 83 -15.45 -0.55 0.12
N ALA A 84 -15.38 -1.40 -0.90
CA ALA A 84 -16.57 -1.86 -1.62
C ALA A 84 -17.46 -2.74 -0.74
N ILE A 85 -16.86 -3.58 0.12
CA ILE A 85 -17.59 -4.40 1.12
C ILE A 85 -18.26 -3.47 2.15
N ILE A 86 -17.54 -2.50 2.71
CA ILE A 86 -18.12 -1.50 3.63
C ILE A 86 -19.30 -0.77 2.98
N ALA A 87 -19.12 -0.30 1.74
CA ALA A 87 -20.21 0.38 1.03
C ALA A 87 -21.42 -0.52 0.82
N ARG A 88 -21.22 -1.83 0.60
CA ARG A 88 -22.31 -2.82 0.44
C ARG A 88 -23.05 -3.05 1.75
N GLU A 89 -22.32 -3.30 2.84
CA GLU A 89 -22.89 -3.55 4.16
C GLU A 89 -23.69 -2.35 4.70
N LEU A 90 -23.25 -1.13 4.36
CA LEU A 90 -23.94 0.11 4.75
C LEU A 90 -25.03 0.54 3.73
N GLY A 91 -25.29 -0.24 2.70
CA GLY A 91 -26.30 0.07 1.68
C GLY A 91 -25.91 1.21 0.71
N TRP A 92 -24.62 1.56 0.63
CA TRP A 92 -24.11 2.67 -0.18
C TRP A 92 -23.53 2.25 -1.53
N PHE A 93 -23.44 0.94 -1.78
CA PHE A 93 -22.75 0.38 -2.93
C PHE A 93 -23.31 0.88 -4.29
N GLY A 94 -24.62 1.13 -4.38
CA GLY A 94 -25.24 1.63 -5.60
C GLY A 94 -24.74 3.03 -6.06
N SER A 95 -24.23 3.84 -5.13
CA SER A 95 -23.63 5.15 -5.41
C SER A 95 -22.11 5.17 -5.33
N TYR A 96 -21.48 4.07 -4.88
CA TYR A 96 -20.05 3.95 -4.70
C TYR A 96 -19.34 3.70 -6.03
N ARG A 97 -18.53 4.66 -6.48
CA ARG A 97 -17.75 4.56 -7.73
C ARG A 97 -16.34 4.08 -7.43
N TYR A 98 -15.93 3.03 -8.11
CA TYR A 98 -14.61 2.42 -7.97
C TYR A 98 -14.07 2.01 -9.34
N PRO A 99 -12.72 1.99 -9.53
CA PRO A 99 -12.12 1.59 -10.78
C PRO A 99 -12.32 0.10 -11.04
N ARG A 100 -12.56 -0.28 -12.29
CA ARG A 100 -12.73 -1.67 -12.71
C ARG A 100 -11.58 -2.08 -13.61
N TYR A 101 -11.16 -3.32 -13.44
CA TYR A 101 -10.09 -3.96 -14.21
C TYR A 101 -10.67 -5.20 -14.88
N GLY A 102 -10.97 -5.07 -16.17
CA GLY A 102 -11.43 -6.19 -17.00
C GLY A 102 -10.26 -6.97 -17.57
N GLY A 103 -10.58 -8.02 -18.34
CA GLY A 103 -9.60 -8.83 -19.05
C GLY A 103 -9.14 -10.05 -18.30
N ALA A 104 -8.16 -10.75 -18.86
CA ALA A 104 -7.63 -11.99 -18.31
C ALA A 104 -6.89 -11.73 -17.00
N GLY A 105 -7.52 -12.09 -15.87
CA GLY A 105 -6.88 -12.11 -14.56
C GLY A 105 -6.56 -10.76 -13.91
N GLY A 106 -6.84 -9.61 -14.54
CA GLY A 106 -6.53 -8.29 -13.97
C GLY A 106 -5.10 -7.81 -14.25
N LEU A 107 -4.59 -6.84 -13.46
CA LEU A 107 -3.33 -6.11 -13.70
C LEU A 107 -2.49 -6.11 -12.42
N PRO A 108 -1.17 -6.40 -12.41
CA PRO A 108 -0.32 -6.74 -13.56
C PRO A 108 -0.29 -8.23 -13.90
N LEU A 109 -0.35 -9.13 -12.90
CA LEU A 109 -0.21 -10.57 -13.06
C LEU A 109 -0.92 -11.32 -11.95
N ASN A 110 -1.99 -12.01 -12.27
CA ASN A 110 -2.78 -12.76 -11.30
C ASN A 110 -2.27 -14.21 -11.18
N LEU A 111 -1.57 -14.49 -10.08
CA LEU A 111 -1.03 -15.82 -9.80
C LEU A 111 -2.15 -16.86 -9.64
N GLU A 112 -3.27 -16.50 -9.01
CA GLU A 112 -4.43 -17.39 -8.85
C GLU A 112 -5.01 -17.76 -10.22
N TYR A 113 -5.12 -16.81 -11.13
CA TYR A 113 -5.62 -17.06 -12.48
C TYR A 113 -4.74 -18.07 -13.24
N ILE A 114 -3.41 -17.89 -13.16
CA ILE A 114 -2.46 -18.84 -13.76
C ILE A 114 -2.57 -20.22 -13.14
N LEU A 115 -2.60 -20.30 -11.80
CA LEU A 115 -2.71 -21.57 -11.08
C LEU A 115 -4.02 -22.31 -11.39
N ARG A 116 -5.13 -21.59 -11.50
CA ARG A 116 -6.42 -22.17 -11.88
C ARG A 116 -6.42 -22.69 -13.33
N ASP A 117 -5.80 -22.00 -14.28
CA ASP A 117 -5.64 -22.48 -15.66
C ASP A 117 -4.81 -23.78 -15.69
N LEU A 118 -3.72 -23.82 -14.91
CA LEU A 118 -2.87 -25.01 -14.80
C LEU A 118 -3.61 -26.16 -14.12
N GLU A 119 -4.33 -25.92 -13.02
CA GLU A 119 -5.12 -26.92 -12.32
C GLU A 119 -6.22 -27.49 -13.22
N HIS A 120 -6.89 -26.65 -13.98
CA HIS A 120 -7.91 -27.10 -14.94
C HIS A 120 -7.35 -28.03 -16.01
N ARG A 121 -6.07 -27.82 -16.45
CA ARG A 121 -5.45 -28.62 -17.51
C ARG A 121 -4.74 -29.87 -17.02
N TYR A 122 -4.09 -29.79 -15.87
CA TYR A 122 -3.19 -30.83 -15.36
C TYR A 122 -3.68 -31.45 -14.05
N GLY A 123 -4.79 -30.95 -13.47
CA GLY A 123 -5.28 -31.37 -12.14
C GLY A 123 -4.46 -30.79 -11.01
N ALA A 124 -4.72 -31.29 -9.78
CA ALA A 124 -4.09 -30.79 -8.55
C ALA A 124 -2.58 -31.12 -8.43
N HIS A 125 -2.06 -31.98 -9.31
CA HIS A 125 -0.66 -32.41 -9.31
C HIS A 125 -0.09 -32.36 -10.73
N ILE A 126 0.99 -31.63 -10.92
CA ILE A 126 1.75 -31.60 -12.16
C ILE A 126 2.87 -32.63 -12.03
N SER A 127 2.83 -33.68 -12.87
CA SER A 127 3.84 -34.70 -12.89
C SER A 127 5.15 -34.16 -13.50
N PRO A 128 6.34 -34.72 -13.16
CA PRO A 128 7.61 -34.23 -13.67
C PRO A 128 7.70 -34.14 -15.19
N TRP A 129 7.06 -35.04 -15.93
CA TRP A 129 7.01 -35.01 -17.41
C TRP A 129 6.05 -33.96 -17.98
N GLU A 130 5.07 -33.49 -17.21
CA GLU A 130 4.15 -32.42 -17.59
C GLU A 130 4.72 -31.02 -17.28
N LEU A 131 5.71 -30.94 -16.39
CA LEU A 131 6.28 -29.68 -15.93
C LEU A 131 6.72 -28.74 -17.06
N PRO A 132 7.41 -29.20 -18.13
CA PRO A 132 7.77 -28.33 -19.24
C PRO A 132 6.57 -27.74 -19.98
N LEU A 133 5.49 -28.53 -20.16
CA LEU A 133 4.25 -28.08 -20.79
C LEU A 133 3.48 -27.11 -19.90
N ALA A 134 3.46 -27.36 -18.59
CA ALA A 134 2.84 -26.48 -17.61
C ALA A 134 3.55 -25.11 -17.54
N LEU A 135 4.88 -25.09 -17.54
CA LEU A 135 5.66 -23.86 -17.60
C LEU A 135 5.44 -23.10 -18.92
N PHE A 136 5.40 -23.79 -20.03
CA PHE A 136 5.07 -23.18 -21.33
C PHE A 136 3.66 -22.57 -21.33
N ARG A 137 2.68 -23.28 -20.75
CA ARG A 137 1.31 -22.74 -20.61
C ARG A 137 1.24 -21.54 -19.68
N ALA A 138 1.91 -21.58 -18.53
CA ALA A 138 1.98 -20.44 -17.63
C ALA A 138 2.53 -19.21 -18.35
N ARG A 139 3.60 -19.37 -19.15
CA ARG A 139 4.15 -18.29 -19.96
C ARG A 139 3.14 -17.76 -20.98
N GLN A 140 2.43 -18.62 -21.70
CA GLN A 140 1.38 -18.17 -22.62
C GLN A 140 0.29 -17.33 -21.92
N VAL A 141 -0.13 -17.74 -20.72
CA VAL A 141 -1.12 -16.97 -19.94
C VAL A 141 -0.55 -15.60 -19.55
N MET A 142 0.73 -15.53 -19.21
CA MET A 142 1.39 -14.25 -18.91
C MET A 142 1.45 -13.34 -20.15
N ASP A 143 1.82 -13.89 -21.29
CA ASP A 143 1.86 -13.17 -22.56
C ASP A 143 0.44 -12.70 -22.97
N GLU A 144 -0.60 -13.50 -22.78
CA GLU A 144 -2.00 -13.13 -23.02
C GLU A 144 -2.45 -11.94 -22.12
N ILE A 145 -2.01 -11.90 -20.85
CA ILE A 145 -2.28 -10.81 -19.92
C ILE A 145 -1.54 -9.53 -20.35
N GLU A 146 -0.25 -9.66 -20.68
CA GLU A 146 0.58 -8.57 -21.17
C GLU A 146 -0.01 -7.95 -22.44
N ASP A 147 -0.29 -8.76 -23.46
CA ASP A 147 -0.90 -8.32 -24.71
C ASP A 147 -2.24 -7.61 -24.50
N TYR A 148 -3.08 -8.11 -23.59
CA TYR A 148 -4.34 -7.47 -23.26
C TYR A 148 -4.13 -6.04 -22.73
N TRP A 149 -3.17 -5.86 -21.79
CA TRP A 149 -2.94 -4.59 -21.12
C TRP A 149 -2.07 -3.61 -21.88
N GLU A 150 -1.21 -4.09 -22.77
CA GLU A 150 -0.27 -3.24 -23.50
C GLU A 150 -0.73 -2.90 -24.92
N ARG A 151 -1.34 -3.84 -25.60
CA ARG A 151 -1.72 -3.74 -27.03
C ARG A 151 -3.20 -3.99 -27.27
N GLY A 152 -3.88 -4.63 -26.35
CA GLY A 152 -5.29 -5.01 -26.46
C GLY A 152 -6.27 -3.99 -25.85
N PRO A 153 -7.49 -4.43 -25.57
CA PRO A 153 -8.56 -3.56 -25.03
C PRO A 153 -8.22 -2.91 -23.69
N GLY A 154 -7.31 -3.50 -22.92
CA GLY A 154 -6.83 -2.99 -21.64
C GLY A 154 -5.83 -1.83 -21.78
N ALA A 155 -5.19 -1.66 -22.94
CA ALA A 155 -4.15 -0.65 -23.17
C ALA A 155 -4.66 0.77 -22.94
N THR A 156 -5.92 1.03 -23.29
CA THR A 156 -6.57 2.33 -23.11
C THR A 156 -7.48 2.30 -21.88
N ALA A 157 -7.20 3.14 -20.90
CA ALA A 157 -8.08 3.31 -19.76
C ALA A 157 -9.34 4.11 -20.19
N PRO A 158 -10.55 3.75 -19.76
CA PRO A 158 -11.76 4.51 -20.08
C PRO A 158 -11.70 5.91 -19.46
N VAL A 159 -12.16 6.91 -20.18
CA VAL A 159 -12.38 8.26 -19.62
C VAL A 159 -13.79 8.29 -19.04
N ILE A 160 -13.88 8.45 -17.74
CA ILE A 160 -15.15 8.51 -17.01
C ILE A 160 -15.36 9.95 -16.55
N ALA A 161 -16.52 10.52 -16.86
CA ALA A 161 -16.92 11.81 -16.32
C ALA A 161 -17.31 11.62 -14.84
N GLY A 162 -16.54 12.21 -13.93
CA GLY A 162 -16.73 12.13 -12.49
C GLY A 162 -15.55 11.48 -11.75
N TYR A 163 -15.55 11.66 -10.44
CA TYR A 163 -14.49 11.14 -9.56
C TYR A 163 -14.84 9.75 -9.07
N ASN A 164 -13.85 8.87 -8.98
CA ASN A 164 -13.98 7.64 -8.20
C ASN A 164 -14.06 7.97 -6.71
N HIS A 165 -14.73 7.11 -5.93
CA HIS A 165 -14.73 7.17 -4.48
C HIS A 165 -13.56 6.35 -3.88
N CYS A 166 -13.11 5.31 -4.61
CA CYS A 166 -11.87 4.59 -4.30
C CYS A 166 -10.71 5.29 -5.02
N LEU A 167 -9.98 6.12 -4.29
CA LEU A 167 -8.81 6.87 -4.75
C LEU A 167 -7.55 6.18 -4.24
N ALA A 168 -7.31 4.96 -4.72
CA ALA A 168 -6.22 4.12 -4.28
C ALA A 168 -5.49 3.48 -5.46
N VAL A 169 -4.17 3.41 -5.37
CA VAL A 169 -3.33 2.79 -6.41
C VAL A 169 -2.27 1.91 -5.76
N TYR A 170 -2.18 0.66 -6.19
CA TYR A 170 -1.20 -0.28 -5.65
C TYR A 170 0.25 0.19 -5.90
N GLY A 171 1.11 -0.14 -4.95
CA GLY A 171 2.53 0.21 -4.99
C GLY A 171 2.82 1.68 -4.67
N TRP A 172 1.80 2.52 -4.45
CA TRP A 172 2.01 3.93 -4.17
C TRP A 172 2.23 4.18 -2.68
N ASP A 173 3.25 4.97 -2.41
CA ASP A 173 3.55 5.53 -1.09
C ASP A 173 2.89 6.92 -0.91
N ILE A 174 3.16 7.57 0.22
CA ILE A 174 2.60 8.90 0.52
C ILE A 174 3.03 9.93 -0.55
N ARG A 175 4.30 9.90 -0.99
CA ARG A 175 4.82 10.85 -2.01
C ARG A 175 4.11 10.68 -3.35
N ASP A 176 3.81 9.45 -3.76
CA ASP A 176 3.05 9.21 -4.98
C ASP A 176 1.64 9.80 -4.90
N ALA A 177 0.94 9.61 -3.77
CA ALA A 177 -0.40 10.16 -3.55
C ALA A 177 -0.40 11.70 -3.58
N LEU A 178 0.64 12.33 -3.04
CA LEU A 178 0.83 13.79 -3.01
C LEU A 178 1.22 14.40 -4.37
N SER A 179 1.90 13.64 -5.25
CA SER A 179 2.60 14.24 -6.40
C SER A 179 2.17 13.69 -7.75
N ARG A 180 1.73 12.44 -7.84
CA ARG A 180 1.35 11.85 -9.13
C ARG A 180 -0.01 12.34 -9.61
N THR A 181 -0.14 12.42 -10.93
CA THR A 181 -1.34 12.85 -11.63
C THR A 181 -1.59 11.93 -12.83
N ALA A 182 -2.78 11.99 -13.42
CA ALA A 182 -3.04 11.25 -14.66
C ALA A 182 -2.02 11.59 -15.75
N LYS A 183 -1.66 12.88 -15.88
CA LYS A 183 -0.68 13.37 -16.87
C LYS A 183 0.70 12.74 -16.66
N SER A 184 1.17 12.62 -15.40
CA SER A 184 2.45 11.97 -15.11
C SER A 184 2.42 10.46 -15.41
N CYS A 185 1.28 9.80 -15.22
CA CYS A 185 1.10 8.39 -15.55
C CYS A 185 1.06 8.15 -17.07
N GLU A 186 0.37 9.02 -17.82
CA GLU A 186 0.36 8.98 -19.29
C GLU A 186 1.78 9.16 -19.86
N THR A 187 2.57 10.08 -19.30
CA THR A 187 3.97 10.27 -19.69
C THR A 187 4.82 9.03 -19.41
N ALA A 188 4.62 8.37 -18.26
CA ALA A 188 5.34 7.15 -17.91
C ALA A 188 5.03 6.00 -18.88
N ILE A 189 3.77 5.86 -19.31
CA ILE A 189 3.37 4.82 -20.27
C ILE A 189 3.92 5.10 -21.67
N ALA A 190 4.00 6.37 -22.08
CA ALA A 190 4.52 6.76 -23.39
C ALA A 190 6.04 6.57 -23.55
N THR A 191 6.75 6.30 -22.47
CA THR A 191 8.20 5.99 -22.45
C THR A 191 8.40 4.56 -21.95
N PRO A 192 8.12 3.54 -22.77
CA PRO A 192 8.31 2.15 -22.37
C PRO A 192 9.78 1.88 -22.05
N ASN A 193 10.02 1.10 -21.02
CA ASN A 193 11.32 0.52 -20.72
C ASN A 193 11.39 -0.81 -21.45
N ASP A 194 12.06 -0.87 -22.61
CA ASP A 194 12.27 -2.10 -23.38
C ASP A 194 13.15 -3.09 -22.59
N SER A 195 12.63 -3.66 -21.53
CA SER A 195 13.24 -4.78 -20.81
C SER A 195 12.67 -6.07 -21.35
N LEU A 196 13.40 -6.72 -22.27
CA LEU A 196 13.07 -8.04 -22.83
C LEU A 196 13.01 -9.18 -21.78
N LEU A 197 13.26 -8.88 -20.50
CA LEU A 197 13.30 -9.87 -19.42
C LEU A 197 12.10 -9.80 -18.48
N ASP A 198 11.33 -8.72 -18.49
CA ASP A 198 10.19 -8.54 -17.62
C ASP A 198 8.89 -8.97 -18.32
N GLN A 199 8.45 -10.19 -18.05
CA GLN A 199 7.14 -10.72 -18.49
C GLN A 199 5.96 -10.20 -17.67
N ILE A 200 6.10 -9.03 -17.09
CA ILE A 200 5.09 -8.33 -16.32
C ILE A 200 4.72 -7.07 -17.09
N VAL A 201 3.42 -6.80 -17.23
CA VAL A 201 2.87 -5.62 -17.91
C VAL A 201 3.67 -4.35 -17.56
N GLU A 202 4.24 -3.70 -18.56
CA GLU A 202 5.06 -2.50 -18.37
C GLU A 202 4.25 -1.34 -17.81
N ASN A 203 4.90 -0.54 -16.97
CA ASN A 203 4.27 0.63 -16.36
C ASN A 203 2.91 0.32 -15.71
N ASN A 204 2.76 -0.90 -15.20
CA ASN A 204 1.49 -1.43 -14.70
C ASN A 204 0.86 -0.54 -13.61
N GLY A 205 1.63 0.03 -12.70
CA GLY A 205 1.15 1.00 -11.70
C GLY A 205 0.55 2.25 -12.33
N ALA A 206 1.18 2.80 -13.38
CA ALA A 206 0.65 3.94 -14.13
C ALA A 206 -0.64 3.58 -14.90
N ARG A 207 -0.69 2.39 -15.50
CA ARG A 207 -1.89 1.88 -16.19
C ARG A 207 -3.06 1.69 -15.22
N ALA A 208 -2.78 1.18 -14.02
CA ALA A 208 -3.77 1.07 -12.95
C ALA A 208 -4.27 2.45 -12.52
N ALA A 209 -3.35 3.37 -12.29
CA ALA A 209 -3.65 4.73 -11.86
C ALA A 209 -4.57 5.48 -12.83
N LEU A 210 -4.40 5.33 -14.15
CA LEU A 210 -5.26 5.98 -15.14
C LEU A 210 -6.74 5.56 -15.06
N ARG A 211 -7.08 4.49 -14.35
CA ARG A 211 -8.46 4.09 -14.07
C ARG A 211 -8.99 4.68 -12.77
N VAL A 212 -8.10 5.19 -11.94
CA VAL A 212 -8.43 5.81 -10.64
C VAL A 212 -8.57 7.32 -10.79
N TYR A 213 -7.61 7.96 -11.48
CA TYR A 213 -7.56 9.41 -11.62
C TYR A 213 -8.67 9.98 -12.50
N PRO A 214 -9.22 11.15 -12.14
CA PRO A 214 -10.03 11.94 -13.08
C PRO A 214 -9.16 12.44 -14.23
N ARG A 215 -9.68 12.39 -15.47
CA ARG A 215 -8.90 12.80 -16.63
C ARG A 215 -9.75 13.21 -17.85
N TRP A 216 -10.94 13.75 -17.63
CA TRP A 216 -11.83 14.16 -18.74
C TRP A 216 -11.50 15.54 -19.34
N ASP A 217 -10.66 16.33 -18.67
CA ASP A 217 -10.13 17.60 -19.14
C ASP A 217 -8.69 17.85 -18.62
N GLU A 218 -8.04 18.92 -19.08
CA GLU A 218 -6.66 19.22 -18.69
C GLU A 218 -6.49 19.55 -17.20
N ARG A 219 -7.51 20.16 -16.59
CA ARG A 219 -7.52 20.45 -15.16
C ARG A 219 -7.53 19.14 -14.35
N THR A 220 -8.44 18.25 -14.69
CA THR A 220 -8.58 16.96 -13.96
C THR A 220 -7.40 16.03 -14.21
N ARG A 221 -6.79 16.05 -15.41
CA ARG A 221 -5.56 15.30 -15.70
C ARG A 221 -4.37 15.72 -14.84
N SER A 222 -4.38 16.96 -14.35
CA SER A 222 -3.32 17.53 -13.50
C SER A 222 -3.61 17.41 -12.01
N MET A 223 -4.73 16.78 -11.60
CA MET A 223 -5.09 16.57 -10.20
C MET A 223 -4.36 15.38 -9.59
N THR A 224 -3.95 15.52 -8.33
CA THR A 224 -3.52 14.41 -7.47
C THR A 224 -4.74 13.67 -6.90
N LEU A 225 -4.52 12.50 -6.24
CA LEU A 225 -5.60 11.78 -5.55
C LEU A 225 -6.25 12.63 -4.47
N LEU A 226 -5.46 13.41 -3.73
CA LEU A 226 -5.94 14.29 -2.67
C LEU A 226 -6.79 15.44 -3.22
N GLN A 227 -6.39 16.02 -4.35
CA GLN A 227 -7.19 17.04 -5.03
C GLN A 227 -8.50 16.48 -5.59
N ALA A 228 -8.50 15.23 -6.06
CA ALA A 228 -9.72 14.54 -6.46
C ALA A 228 -10.66 14.30 -5.26
N ALA A 229 -10.12 13.91 -4.11
CA ALA A 229 -10.88 13.79 -2.86
C ALA A 229 -11.40 15.14 -2.39
N GLN A 230 -10.59 16.20 -2.48
CA GLN A 230 -11.03 17.56 -2.18
C GLN A 230 -12.21 18.00 -3.05
N ALA A 231 -12.15 17.70 -4.35
CA ALA A 231 -13.25 18.02 -5.26
C ALA A 231 -14.55 17.27 -4.90
N LEU A 232 -14.46 16.04 -4.39
CA LEU A 232 -15.60 15.32 -3.82
C LEU A 232 -16.12 15.99 -2.53
N GLY A 233 -15.22 16.47 -1.67
CA GLY A 233 -15.57 17.22 -0.48
C GLY A 233 -16.28 18.56 -0.80
N ASP A 234 -15.88 19.22 -1.87
CA ASP A 234 -16.45 20.48 -2.32
C ASP A 234 -17.81 20.29 -3.04
N ASP A 235 -18.12 19.06 -3.51
CA ASP A 235 -19.38 18.71 -4.17
C ASP A 235 -20.51 18.48 -3.15
N ARG A 236 -20.97 19.57 -2.53
CA ARG A 236 -22.00 19.56 -1.48
C ARG A 236 -23.39 19.67 -2.08
N GLY A 237 -24.37 19.04 -1.42
CA GLY A 237 -25.78 19.31 -1.65
C GLY A 237 -26.19 20.65 -1.07
N LYS A 238 -27.40 21.12 -1.39
CA LYS A 238 -27.91 22.42 -0.92
C LYS A 238 -28.04 22.53 0.60
N ASP A 239 -28.21 21.39 1.28
CA ASP A 239 -28.47 21.31 2.72
C ASP A 239 -27.35 20.57 3.48
N ASP A 240 -26.23 20.27 2.81
CA ASP A 240 -25.12 19.52 3.38
C ASP A 240 -23.94 20.43 3.75
N ASP A 241 -23.44 20.29 4.99
CA ASP A 241 -22.25 20.99 5.46
C ASP A 241 -20.97 20.42 4.83
N HIS A 242 -20.98 19.12 4.50
CA HIS A 242 -19.85 18.38 3.94
C HIS A 242 -20.27 17.54 2.74
N GLY A 243 -19.42 17.48 1.69
CA GLY A 243 -19.64 16.65 0.52
C GLY A 243 -19.40 15.16 0.78
N ILE A 244 -18.50 14.82 1.73
CA ILE A 244 -18.14 13.45 2.10
C ILE A 244 -18.65 13.17 3.52
N GLU A 245 -19.28 12.01 3.72
CA GLU A 245 -19.65 11.55 5.06
C GLU A 245 -18.45 10.90 5.77
N THR A 246 -17.83 9.90 5.12
CA THR A 246 -16.69 9.19 5.71
C THR A 246 -15.54 9.17 4.70
N LEU A 247 -14.40 9.70 5.12
CA LEU A 247 -13.12 9.63 4.43
C LEU A 247 -12.21 8.66 5.17
N VAL A 248 -11.70 7.64 4.49
CA VAL A 248 -10.69 6.73 5.02
C VAL A 248 -9.35 7.01 4.36
N VAL A 249 -8.31 7.20 5.17
CA VAL A 249 -6.93 7.41 4.73
C VAL A 249 -6.08 6.22 5.17
N PHE A 250 -5.63 5.40 4.23
CA PHE A 250 -4.82 4.22 4.48
C PHE A 250 -3.60 4.22 3.54
N LEU A 251 -2.60 5.01 3.90
CA LEU A 251 -1.34 5.17 3.18
C LEU A 251 -0.16 4.96 4.11
N GLY A 252 0.96 4.53 3.55
CA GLY A 252 2.22 4.37 4.28
C GLY A 252 2.80 2.97 4.22
N SER A 253 2.02 1.95 3.85
CA SER A 253 2.54 0.57 3.73
C SER A 253 3.70 0.50 2.73
N ASN A 254 3.59 1.15 1.59
CA ASN A 254 4.62 1.14 0.55
C ASN A 254 5.86 1.99 0.89
N ASN A 255 5.81 2.78 1.98
CA ASN A 255 7.01 3.43 2.52
C ASN A 255 7.96 2.43 3.22
N ALA A 256 7.54 1.15 3.42
CA ALA A 256 8.34 0.10 4.05
C ALA A 256 8.24 -1.27 3.37
N LEU A 257 7.13 -1.58 2.68
CA LEU A 257 6.82 -2.92 2.17
C LEU A 257 7.86 -3.46 1.17
N ARG A 258 8.52 -2.59 0.40
CA ARG A 258 9.54 -3.01 -0.56
C ARG A 258 10.74 -3.69 0.09
N SER A 259 11.00 -3.44 1.37
CA SER A 259 12.06 -4.13 2.11
C SER A 259 11.90 -5.65 2.11
N VAL A 260 10.66 -6.15 2.14
CA VAL A 260 10.34 -7.59 2.13
C VAL A 260 9.93 -8.11 0.75
N THR A 261 9.43 -7.28 -0.16
CA THR A 261 9.17 -7.70 -1.54
C THR A 261 10.45 -7.77 -2.37
N ASP A 262 11.38 -6.86 -2.16
CA ASP A 262 12.68 -6.86 -2.82
C ASP A 262 13.71 -7.74 -2.05
N LEU A 263 13.44 -8.04 -0.78
CA LEU A 263 14.33 -8.68 0.18
C LEU A 263 15.64 -7.89 0.36
N ASP A 264 15.51 -6.58 0.46
CA ASP A 264 16.61 -5.64 0.57
C ASP A 264 16.19 -4.41 1.37
N VAL A 265 17.01 -3.98 2.33
CA VAL A 265 16.72 -2.84 3.20
C VAL A 265 17.62 -1.68 2.80
N ARG A 266 17.05 -0.71 2.10
CA ARG A 266 17.71 0.53 1.67
C ARG A 266 16.92 1.72 2.20
N TRP A 267 17.48 2.37 3.21
CA TRP A 267 16.88 3.53 3.85
C TRP A 267 16.82 4.75 2.93
N SER A 268 15.74 5.51 3.01
CA SER A 268 15.57 6.73 2.23
C SER A 268 16.65 7.78 2.56
N GLY A 269 17.17 8.44 1.53
CA GLY A 269 18.11 9.55 1.63
C GLY A 269 17.45 10.89 1.26
N ASP A 270 18.23 11.96 1.14
CA ASP A 270 17.76 13.35 0.98
C ASP A 270 16.88 13.60 -0.25
N ASP A 271 17.01 12.76 -1.30
CA ASP A 271 16.21 12.85 -2.52
C ASP A 271 14.92 12.01 -2.50
N TYR A 272 14.45 11.59 -1.30
CA TYR A 272 13.25 10.78 -1.13
C TYR A 272 11.97 11.42 -1.69
N LYS A 273 11.92 12.74 -1.80
CA LYS A 273 10.80 13.49 -2.39
C LYS A 273 10.78 13.49 -3.93
N ASP A 274 11.88 13.15 -4.58
CA ASP A 274 11.93 13.07 -6.05
C ASP A 274 11.31 11.73 -6.51
N VAL A 275 10.11 11.81 -7.07
CA VAL A 275 9.34 10.63 -7.55
C VAL A 275 10.12 9.77 -8.54
N ARG A 276 11.08 10.35 -9.29
CA ARG A 276 11.92 9.62 -10.25
C ARG A 276 13.11 8.92 -9.60
N LYS A 277 13.54 9.38 -8.42
CA LYS A 277 14.74 8.86 -7.73
C LYS A 277 14.42 7.97 -6.54
N LYS A 278 13.27 8.19 -5.89
CA LYS A 278 12.88 7.47 -4.67
C LYS A 278 12.76 5.95 -4.86
N GLY A 279 12.57 5.47 -6.08
CA GLY A 279 12.45 4.04 -6.39
C GLY A 279 13.67 3.18 -6.02
N LYS A 280 14.83 3.79 -5.74
CA LYS A 280 16.01 3.09 -5.20
C LYS A 280 15.89 2.71 -3.72
N TYR A 281 14.98 3.33 -2.97
CA TYR A 281 14.75 3.07 -1.56
C TYR A 281 13.66 2.02 -1.35
N THR A 282 13.79 1.23 -0.32
CA THR A 282 12.83 0.19 0.04
C THR A 282 12.13 0.45 1.36
N VAL A 283 12.70 1.34 2.18
CA VAL A 283 12.12 1.77 3.46
C VAL A 283 12.46 3.25 3.72
N TRP A 284 11.48 4.03 4.19
CA TRP A 284 11.67 5.43 4.56
C TRP A 284 12.23 5.54 5.99
N ARG A 285 13.16 6.47 6.20
CA ARG A 285 13.52 6.89 7.56
C ARG A 285 12.27 7.47 8.22
N PRO A 286 12.03 7.21 9.52
CA PRO A 286 10.88 7.78 10.21
C PRO A 286 10.77 9.29 10.09
N SER A 287 11.87 10.03 10.17
CA SER A 287 11.91 11.48 9.96
C SER A 287 11.39 11.91 8.56
N HIS A 288 11.73 11.17 7.51
CA HIS A 288 11.23 11.42 6.16
C HIS A 288 9.74 11.07 6.01
N PHE A 289 9.32 9.94 6.62
CA PHE A 289 7.91 9.57 6.65
C PHE A 289 7.05 10.63 7.36
N ILE A 290 7.50 11.12 8.52
CA ILE A 290 6.82 12.16 9.29
C ILE A 290 6.71 13.46 8.48
N ALA A 291 7.74 13.82 7.73
CA ALA A 291 7.70 15.00 6.87
C ALA A 291 6.68 14.86 5.71
N GLU A 292 6.56 13.68 5.11
CA GLU A 292 5.54 13.41 4.10
C GLU A 292 4.13 13.31 4.70
N LEU A 293 4.01 12.72 5.89
CA LEU A 293 2.75 12.63 6.64
C LEU A 293 2.21 14.03 6.98
N ALA A 294 3.08 14.98 7.33
CA ALA A 294 2.67 16.36 7.59
C ALA A 294 2.11 17.04 6.31
N GLU A 295 2.69 16.78 5.14
CA GLU A 295 2.12 17.26 3.87
C GLU A 295 0.77 16.59 3.56
N LEU A 296 0.64 15.30 3.86
CA LEU A 296 -0.60 14.55 3.71
C LEU A 296 -1.68 15.06 4.65
N GLU A 297 -1.35 15.31 5.94
CA GLU A 297 -2.25 15.89 6.95
C GLU A 297 -2.84 17.20 6.45
N LEU A 298 -1.99 18.15 6.02
CA LEU A 298 -2.43 19.44 5.47
C LEU A 298 -3.31 19.30 4.22
N ALA A 299 -3.09 18.28 3.41
CA ALA A 299 -3.93 18.03 2.23
C ALA A 299 -5.28 17.43 2.61
N VAL A 300 -5.31 16.52 3.60
CA VAL A 300 -6.53 15.89 4.12
C VAL A 300 -7.41 16.92 4.85
N GLU A 301 -6.83 17.84 5.62
CA GLU A 301 -7.57 18.93 6.30
C GLU A 301 -8.38 19.81 5.35
N ARG A 302 -8.00 19.89 4.06
CA ARG A 302 -8.72 20.66 3.04
C ARG A 302 -9.92 19.89 2.46
N ILE A 303 -10.05 18.60 2.78
CA ILE A 303 -11.14 17.75 2.28
C ILE A 303 -12.33 17.90 3.24
N ALA A 304 -13.43 18.41 2.74
CA ALA A 304 -14.64 18.54 3.55
C ALA A 304 -15.32 17.17 3.75
N ALA A 305 -15.03 16.53 4.88
CA ALA A 305 -15.59 15.26 5.33
C ALA A 305 -16.10 15.35 6.75
N ARG A 306 -17.22 14.68 7.08
CA ARG A 306 -17.75 14.62 8.45
C ARG A 306 -16.91 13.77 9.37
N HIS A 307 -16.43 12.64 8.84
CA HIS A 307 -15.61 11.67 9.56
C HIS A 307 -14.37 11.39 8.77
N VAL A 308 -13.20 11.48 9.42
CA VAL A 308 -11.92 11.12 8.84
C VAL A 308 -11.32 9.97 9.66
N ILE A 309 -11.12 8.83 9.02
CA ILE A 309 -10.54 7.63 9.63
C ILE A 309 -9.11 7.48 9.10
N TRP A 310 -8.13 7.56 9.98
CA TRP A 310 -6.74 7.27 9.68
C TRP A 310 -6.40 5.83 10.07
N CYS A 311 -5.85 5.06 9.12
CA CYS A 311 -5.43 3.69 9.37
C CYS A 311 -3.94 3.63 9.66
N THR A 312 -3.56 2.82 10.64
CA THR A 312 -2.15 2.51 10.92
C THR A 312 -1.61 1.49 9.92
N VAL A 313 -0.29 1.52 9.71
CA VAL A 313 0.43 0.66 8.76
C VAL A 313 0.74 -0.68 9.42
N PRO A 314 0.47 -1.83 8.77
CA PRO A 314 0.87 -3.13 9.29
C PRO A 314 2.39 -3.30 9.22
N HIS A 315 2.98 -4.06 10.17
CA HIS A 315 4.37 -4.48 10.08
C HIS A 315 4.65 -5.26 8.80
N VAL A 316 5.81 -5.05 8.20
CA VAL A 316 6.17 -5.70 6.93
C VAL A 316 6.35 -7.22 7.03
N THR A 317 6.56 -7.74 8.25
CA THR A 317 6.65 -9.17 8.54
C THR A 317 5.29 -9.89 8.62
N ILE A 318 4.16 -9.16 8.58
CA ILE A 318 2.81 -9.74 8.66
C ILE A 318 2.31 -10.22 7.29
N PRO A 319 2.39 -9.44 6.19
CA PRO A 319 1.92 -9.88 4.88
C PRO A 319 2.72 -11.10 4.37
N PRO A 320 2.07 -12.11 3.78
CA PRO A 320 2.74 -13.34 3.32
C PRO A 320 3.49 -13.16 1.99
N VAL A 321 4.12 -12.00 1.80
CA VAL A 321 4.97 -11.69 0.62
C VAL A 321 6.39 -12.20 0.76
N SER A 322 6.79 -12.47 2.00
CA SER A 322 8.00 -13.21 2.36
C SER A 322 7.68 -14.21 3.47
N ARG A 323 8.49 -15.24 3.62
CA ARG A 323 8.35 -16.23 4.69
C ARG A 323 9.58 -16.28 5.59
N GLY A 324 9.38 -16.54 6.88
CA GLY A 324 10.44 -16.83 7.81
C GLY A 324 11.03 -18.24 7.59
N VAL A 325 12.33 -18.37 7.76
CA VAL A 325 13.09 -19.62 7.60
C VAL A 325 13.45 -20.19 8.96
N GLY A 326 13.21 -21.47 9.15
CA GLY A 326 13.57 -22.21 10.34
C GLY A 326 12.71 -21.90 11.55
N ARG A 327 13.35 -21.89 12.73
CA ARG A 327 12.71 -21.55 14.02
C ARG A 327 12.95 -20.08 14.36
N LYS A 328 12.07 -19.50 15.16
CA LYS A 328 12.25 -18.13 15.66
C LYS A 328 13.57 -17.98 16.42
N VAL A 329 14.19 -16.81 16.31
CA VAL A 329 15.54 -16.52 16.86
C VAL A 329 15.66 -16.74 18.36
N ALA A 330 14.58 -16.62 19.11
CA ALA A 330 14.51 -16.89 20.54
C ALA A 330 13.07 -17.27 20.97
N PRO A 331 12.89 -17.97 22.10
CA PRO A 331 11.59 -18.18 22.71
C PRO A 331 10.87 -16.82 22.93
N GLY A 332 9.63 -16.71 22.52
CA GLY A 332 8.86 -15.46 22.62
C GLY A 332 9.14 -14.41 21.52
N SER A 333 10.19 -14.57 20.72
CA SER A 333 10.44 -13.72 19.58
C SER A 333 9.40 -13.94 18.47
N ARG A 334 9.04 -12.88 17.76
CA ARG A 334 8.24 -12.97 16.53
C ARG A 334 9.09 -13.09 15.26
N TYR A 335 10.40 -12.91 15.36
CA TYR A 335 11.32 -12.90 14.21
C TYR A 335 11.96 -14.25 13.96
N PHE A 336 12.17 -14.55 12.65
CA PHE A 336 12.94 -15.69 12.16
C PHE A 336 14.35 -15.23 11.77
N PRO A 337 15.38 -16.11 11.79
CA PRO A 337 16.74 -15.74 11.42
C PRO A 337 16.85 -15.07 10.07
N TYR A 338 16.04 -15.54 9.11
CA TYR A 338 15.96 -15.02 7.75
C TYR A 338 14.51 -14.96 7.27
N TYR A 339 14.25 -14.05 6.33
CA TYR A 339 13.03 -13.96 5.56
C TYR A 339 13.38 -14.02 4.09
N THR A 340 12.75 -14.94 3.34
CA THR A 340 13.03 -15.19 1.92
C THR A 340 11.73 -15.31 1.13
N ARG A 341 11.83 -15.66 -0.15
CA ARG A 341 10.69 -15.87 -1.03
C ARG A 341 9.77 -16.97 -0.51
N PRO A 342 8.44 -16.83 -0.64
CA PRO A 342 7.48 -17.81 -0.11
C PRO A 342 7.65 -19.23 -0.63
N TRP A 343 8.18 -19.40 -1.84
CA TRP A 343 8.39 -20.70 -2.48
C TRP A 343 9.71 -21.40 -2.15
N ILE A 344 10.65 -20.71 -1.46
CA ILE A 344 11.90 -21.33 -1.00
C ILE A 344 11.63 -22.03 0.32
N THR A 345 11.83 -23.36 0.37
CA THR A 345 11.60 -24.17 1.58
C THR A 345 12.75 -24.06 2.57
N ASP A 346 12.54 -24.44 3.83
CA ASP A 346 13.61 -24.46 4.84
C ASP A 346 14.76 -25.37 4.45
N GLN A 347 14.45 -26.49 3.76
CA GLN A 347 15.45 -27.46 3.33
C GLN A 347 16.28 -26.99 2.12
N SER A 348 15.71 -26.15 1.27
CA SER A 348 16.37 -25.65 0.06
C SER A 348 17.05 -24.29 0.27
N PHE A 349 16.77 -23.59 1.36
CA PHE A 349 17.30 -22.25 1.61
C PHE A 349 18.80 -22.27 1.90
N ASP A 350 19.57 -21.51 1.09
CA ASP A 350 20.98 -21.22 1.34
C ASP A 350 21.20 -19.70 1.46
N PRO A 351 21.56 -19.18 2.66
CA PRO A 351 21.76 -17.74 2.86
C PRO A 351 22.93 -17.14 2.07
N ARG A 352 23.74 -17.96 1.40
CA ARG A 352 24.83 -17.49 0.52
C ARG A 352 24.39 -17.20 -0.91
N SER A 353 23.29 -17.79 -1.34
CA SER A 353 22.80 -17.70 -2.74
C SER A 353 21.39 -17.17 -2.84
N ASP A 354 20.53 -17.41 -1.86
CA ASP A 354 19.13 -17.02 -1.94
C ASP A 354 18.91 -15.59 -1.45
N PRO A 355 18.04 -14.82 -2.13
CA PRO A 355 17.69 -13.49 -1.66
C PRO A 355 16.98 -13.57 -0.31
N HIS A 356 17.40 -12.75 0.63
CA HIS A 356 16.84 -12.72 1.97
C HIS A 356 17.12 -11.41 2.71
N ILE A 357 16.35 -11.14 3.75
CA ILE A 357 16.70 -10.21 4.83
C ILE A 357 16.83 -10.97 6.13
N THR A 358 17.64 -10.43 7.05
CA THR A 358 17.88 -11.01 8.37
C THR A 358 16.80 -10.59 9.38
N ASP A 359 16.75 -11.27 10.54
CA ASP A 359 15.92 -10.86 11.67
C ASP A 359 16.19 -9.42 12.13
N LYS A 360 17.47 -9.00 12.10
CA LYS A 360 17.88 -7.64 12.47
C LYS A 360 17.31 -6.60 11.50
N GLN A 361 17.37 -6.87 10.20
CA GLN A 361 16.80 -6.00 9.18
C GLN A 361 15.27 -5.95 9.28
N ALA A 362 14.61 -7.10 9.39
CA ALA A 362 13.15 -7.17 9.55
C ALA A 362 12.68 -6.42 10.81
N ARG A 363 13.42 -6.57 11.91
CA ARG A 363 13.18 -5.85 13.17
C ARG A 363 13.31 -4.34 12.99
N ALA A 364 14.40 -3.88 12.37
CA ALA A 364 14.61 -2.46 12.12
C ALA A 364 13.47 -1.84 11.32
N VAL A 365 12.98 -2.53 10.28
CA VAL A 365 11.85 -2.05 9.46
C VAL A 365 10.54 -2.05 10.26
N ASP A 366 10.24 -3.11 11.03
CA ASP A 366 9.01 -3.15 11.85
C ASP A 366 9.01 -2.04 12.93
N TYR A 367 10.15 -1.71 13.53
CA TYR A 367 10.24 -0.61 14.48
C TYR A 367 10.16 0.78 13.79
N ALA A 368 10.63 0.90 12.55
CA ALA A 368 10.36 2.10 11.77
C ALA A 368 8.85 2.26 11.51
N VAL A 369 8.14 1.17 11.21
CA VAL A 369 6.68 1.17 11.07
C VAL A 369 5.98 1.53 12.39
N ASP A 370 6.51 1.09 13.55
CA ASP A 370 6.00 1.55 14.85
C ASP A 370 6.07 3.07 14.99
N LEU A 371 7.18 3.69 14.57
CA LEU A 371 7.33 5.16 14.57
C LEU A 371 6.40 5.86 13.56
N TYR A 372 6.14 5.24 12.39
CA TYR A 372 5.13 5.74 11.46
C TYR A 372 3.75 5.75 12.12
N ASN A 373 3.40 4.68 12.82
CA ASN A 373 2.13 4.52 13.48
C ASN A 373 1.96 5.48 14.68
N ASP A 374 3.03 5.74 15.42
CA ASP A 374 3.04 6.76 16.48
C ASP A 374 2.78 8.15 15.88
N ALA A 375 3.38 8.46 14.72
CA ALA A 375 3.14 9.72 14.02
C ALA A 375 1.70 9.82 13.48
N ILE A 376 1.15 8.75 12.89
CA ILE A 376 -0.25 8.71 12.43
C ILE A 376 -1.21 8.91 13.61
N THR A 377 -0.95 8.26 14.75
CA THR A 377 -1.76 8.43 15.97
C THR A 377 -1.71 9.88 16.45
N ALA A 378 -0.53 10.51 16.43
CA ALA A 378 -0.37 11.90 16.81
C ALA A 378 -1.13 12.89 15.88
N VAL A 379 -1.32 12.57 14.58
CA VAL A 379 -2.17 13.34 13.67
C VAL A 379 -3.62 13.35 14.19
N VAL A 380 -4.15 12.17 14.55
CA VAL A 380 -5.53 12.03 15.04
C VAL A 380 -5.71 12.75 16.38
N GLU A 381 -4.74 12.64 17.30
CA GLU A 381 -4.80 13.28 18.61
C GLU A 381 -4.73 14.81 18.54
N ARG A 382 -4.04 15.37 17.54
CA ARG A 382 -3.98 16.82 17.31
C ARG A 382 -5.19 17.38 16.58
N ALA A 383 -5.91 16.52 15.85
CA ALA A 383 -7.06 16.96 15.09
C ALA A 383 -8.08 17.60 16.07
N PRO A 384 -8.51 18.84 15.86
CA PRO A 384 -9.56 19.43 16.71
C PRO A 384 -10.78 18.51 16.61
N ALA A 385 -11.30 18.12 17.76
CA ALA A 385 -12.52 17.33 17.86
C ALA A 385 -13.54 17.89 16.88
N CYS A 386 -13.79 17.22 15.81
CA CYS A 386 -14.56 17.55 14.60
C CYS A 386 -15.26 18.93 14.66
N ARG A 387 -14.83 19.84 13.79
CA ARG A 387 -15.59 21.07 13.53
C ARG A 387 -16.83 20.77 12.71
#